data_36f16044d4f3264a75751d7ce7e445df
#
_entry.id   36f16044d4f3264a75751d7ce7e445df
#
_cell.length_a   1.000
_cell.length_b   1.000
_cell.length_c   1.000
_cell.angle_alpha   90.00
_cell.angle_beta   90.00
_cell.angle_gamma   90.00
#
_symmetry.space_group_name_H-M   'P 1'
#
loop_
_entity.id
_entity.type
_entity.pdbx_description
1 polymer ?
#
loop_
_entity_poly.entity_id
_entity_poly.type
_entity_poly.pdbx_seq_one_letter_code
_entity_poly.pdbx_strand_id
1 'polypeptide(L)'
;LLPLCPVGDGDSPYSSRGIFAGDPRYIDPDVTVDMAGYADFCRNNAFWLEDYVLFTVLRRVNENRPWQCWPEQERNRTNLPALRKRYAKELEALRQEQYRFFCQWNRLKRYAEKLGISLIGDLPIYAAVDGADTWAHRELFQLDEQGYPTLRAGCPPDYFTPEGQDWGNPLYDWERMARDGYDWWSKRVQQALSQFDFVRMDHFRGFAAYYAIPAEETAKSGYWMKGPGVALFRTLAEKLGQLPIIAEDLGALDSQVTVLLRHTGLPGMNVWQFNAREMVAMPPEEAENRVFFSGTHDNQTLRGFLETQGSDTAPEEILDELLSSHAAAVILPVQDVLGLGDEARINVPGVPTGNWTWQMTAWQLEQLKKGGIL
;
A
#
# COMPACT_ATOMS: atom_id res chain seq x y z
N LEU A 1 3.87 8.46 2.75
CA LEU A 1 4.50 7.98 1.50
C LEU A 1 3.67 6.86 0.90
N LEU A 2 3.51 6.85 -0.42
CA LEU A 2 2.93 5.72 -1.15
C LEU A 2 3.83 4.48 -1.05
N PRO A 3 3.32 3.26 -1.35
CA PRO A 3 4.12 2.04 -1.33
C PRO A 3 5.39 2.16 -2.18
N LEU A 4 6.52 1.70 -1.64
CA LEU A 4 7.84 1.76 -2.30
C LEU A 4 8.15 0.51 -3.13
N CYS A 5 7.19 -0.35 -3.33
CA CYS A 5 7.35 -1.63 -4.03
C CYS A 5 7.38 -1.45 -5.56
N PRO A 6 7.99 -2.40 -6.31
CA PRO A 6 7.99 -2.37 -7.76
C PRO A 6 6.57 -2.43 -8.30
N VAL A 7 6.18 -1.44 -9.10
CA VAL A 7 4.82 -1.36 -9.64
C VAL A 7 4.55 -2.40 -10.73
N GLY A 8 3.28 -2.79 -10.83
CA GLY A 8 2.75 -3.66 -11.87
C GLY A 8 2.33 -2.91 -13.12
N ASP A 9 1.43 -3.51 -13.88
CA ASP A 9 0.83 -2.87 -15.04
C ASP A 9 -0.08 -1.71 -14.58
N GLY A 10 -0.08 -0.59 -15.32
CA GLY A 10 -0.82 0.62 -14.96
C GLY A 10 -0.12 1.52 -13.93
N ASP A 11 1.14 1.23 -13.59
CA ASP A 11 2.00 2.03 -12.69
C ASP A 11 1.45 2.25 -11.28
N SER A 12 0.39 1.54 -10.88
CA SER A 12 -0.19 1.67 -9.55
C SER A 12 0.73 1.07 -8.48
N PRO A 13 1.10 1.82 -7.43
CA PRO A 13 1.89 1.29 -6.32
C PRO A 13 1.12 0.26 -5.48
N TYR A 14 -0.22 0.20 -5.64
CA TYR A 14 -1.09 -0.80 -4.98
C TYR A 14 -1.14 -2.13 -5.73
N SER A 15 -0.63 -2.18 -6.96
CA SER A 15 -0.51 -3.41 -7.76
C SER A 15 0.96 -3.80 -7.92
N SER A 16 1.60 -4.19 -6.81
CA SER A 16 3.03 -4.47 -6.78
C SER A 16 3.36 -5.87 -7.29
N ARG A 17 4.45 -5.99 -8.04
CA ARG A 17 5.04 -7.26 -8.48
C ARG A 17 5.87 -7.98 -7.41
N GLY A 18 6.05 -7.37 -6.26
CA GLY A 18 6.74 -7.95 -5.10
C GLY A 18 6.60 -7.05 -3.90
N ILE A 19 5.71 -7.40 -2.98
CA ILE A 19 5.28 -6.54 -1.87
C ILE A 19 6.36 -6.30 -0.80
N PHE A 20 7.41 -7.11 -0.78
CA PHE A 20 8.55 -6.97 0.12
C PHE A 20 9.74 -6.25 -0.54
N ALA A 21 9.75 -6.16 -1.87
CA ALA A 21 10.86 -5.60 -2.63
C ALA A 21 10.78 -4.07 -2.70
N GLY A 22 11.93 -3.43 -2.86
CA GLY A 22 12.01 -2.02 -3.20
C GLY A 22 12.04 -1.80 -4.70
N ASP A 23 11.37 -0.75 -5.17
CA ASP A 23 11.37 -0.38 -6.59
C ASP A 23 12.74 0.15 -6.99
N PRO A 24 13.42 -0.47 -7.96
CA PRO A 24 14.75 -0.06 -8.39
C PRO A 24 14.80 1.37 -8.98
N ARG A 25 13.66 1.94 -9.38
CA ARG A 25 13.57 3.32 -9.86
C ARG A 25 13.94 4.37 -8.81
N TYR A 26 13.87 4.01 -7.51
CA TYR A 26 14.29 4.87 -6.40
C TYR A 26 15.76 4.75 -6.04
N ILE A 27 16.52 3.89 -6.72
CA ILE A 27 17.97 3.77 -6.49
C ILE A 27 18.69 4.90 -7.19
N ASP A 28 19.49 5.66 -6.44
CA ASP A 28 20.44 6.59 -7.02
C ASP A 28 21.69 5.80 -7.48
N PRO A 29 21.97 5.74 -8.79
CA PRO A 29 23.08 4.97 -9.32
C PRO A 29 24.47 5.53 -8.93
N ASP A 30 24.55 6.81 -8.59
CA ASP A 30 25.78 7.50 -8.25
C ASP A 30 26.17 7.30 -6.77
N VAL A 31 25.23 6.80 -5.96
CA VAL A 31 25.48 6.49 -4.55
C VAL A 31 26.05 5.08 -4.38
N THR A 32 27.31 5.01 -3.98
CA THR A 32 27.95 3.74 -3.61
C THR A 32 27.45 3.24 -2.27
N VAL A 33 27.29 1.93 -2.15
CA VAL A 33 26.93 1.25 -0.89
C VAL A 33 28.04 0.30 -0.46
N ASP A 34 28.25 0.19 0.85
CA ASP A 34 29.15 -0.79 1.43
C ASP A 34 28.54 -2.19 1.33
N MET A 35 29.25 -3.13 0.78
CA MET A 35 28.80 -4.53 0.60
C MET A 35 29.05 -5.42 1.82
N ALA A 36 29.63 -4.92 2.91
CA ALA A 36 29.93 -5.72 4.10
C ALA A 36 28.68 -6.42 4.69
N GLY A 37 27.52 -5.78 4.64
CA GLY A 37 26.24 -6.32 5.14
C GLY A 37 25.46 -7.17 4.14
N TYR A 38 25.97 -7.36 2.90
CA TYR A 38 25.21 -7.99 1.82
C TYR A 38 24.81 -9.45 2.13
N ALA A 39 25.74 -10.23 2.66
CA ALA A 39 25.48 -11.64 2.98
C ALA A 39 24.40 -11.78 4.09
N ASP A 40 24.42 -10.90 5.07
CA ASP A 40 23.42 -10.86 6.14
C ASP A 40 22.05 -10.43 5.60
N PHE A 41 22.02 -9.42 4.74
CA PHE A 41 20.80 -9.02 4.04
C PHE A 41 20.17 -10.18 3.29
N CYS A 42 20.95 -10.91 2.48
CA CYS A 42 20.44 -12.06 1.73
C CYS A 42 19.88 -13.16 2.67
N ARG A 43 20.57 -13.45 3.77
CA ARG A 43 20.09 -14.45 4.74
C ARG A 43 18.79 -14.02 5.42
N ASN A 44 18.73 -12.81 5.91
CA ASN A 44 17.60 -12.29 6.67
C ASN A 44 16.34 -12.09 5.79
N ASN A 45 16.52 -11.87 4.50
CA ASN A 45 15.45 -11.62 3.54
C ASN A 45 15.18 -12.81 2.61
N ALA A 46 15.81 -13.97 2.84
CA ALA A 46 15.70 -15.15 1.94
C ALA A 46 14.25 -15.60 1.72
N PHE A 47 13.34 -15.36 2.69
CA PHE A 47 11.94 -15.79 2.65
C PHE A 47 11.10 -15.11 1.55
N TRP A 48 11.55 -13.96 1.02
CA TRP A 48 10.93 -13.27 -0.10
C TRP A 48 11.90 -12.99 -1.25
N LEU A 49 13.17 -12.67 -0.93
CA LEU A 49 14.15 -12.20 -1.89
C LEU A 49 14.43 -13.25 -2.97
N GLU A 50 14.58 -14.51 -2.58
CA GLU A 50 14.89 -15.61 -3.52
C GLU A 50 13.77 -15.85 -4.54
N ASP A 51 12.52 -15.71 -4.11
CA ASP A 51 11.38 -15.87 -5.00
C ASP A 51 11.13 -14.64 -5.84
N TYR A 52 11.31 -13.44 -5.29
CA TYR A 52 11.21 -12.19 -6.03
C TYR A 52 12.23 -12.08 -7.18
N VAL A 53 13.52 -12.36 -6.90
CA VAL A 53 14.54 -12.25 -7.94
C VAL A 53 14.35 -13.31 -9.04
N LEU A 54 13.92 -14.52 -8.67
CA LEU A 54 13.63 -15.57 -9.66
C LEU A 54 12.39 -15.22 -10.49
N PHE A 55 11.30 -14.77 -9.86
CA PHE A 55 10.10 -14.26 -10.54
C PHE A 55 10.46 -13.19 -11.56
N THR A 56 11.26 -12.20 -11.13
CA THR A 56 11.67 -11.08 -11.99
C THR A 56 12.46 -11.54 -13.21
N VAL A 57 13.38 -12.48 -13.05
CA VAL A 57 14.13 -13.06 -14.17
C VAL A 57 13.21 -13.84 -15.09
N LEU A 58 12.39 -14.73 -14.55
CA LEU A 58 11.48 -15.55 -15.35
C LEU A 58 10.46 -14.70 -16.10
N ARG A 59 9.96 -13.62 -15.51
CA ARG A 59 9.07 -12.68 -16.19
C ARG A 59 9.75 -12.05 -17.42
N ARG A 60 11.00 -11.60 -17.29
CA ARG A 60 11.80 -11.06 -18.42
C ARG A 60 12.00 -12.11 -19.51
N VAL A 61 12.33 -13.33 -19.14
CA VAL A 61 12.54 -14.46 -20.08
C VAL A 61 11.26 -14.84 -20.81
N ASN A 62 10.11 -14.72 -20.15
CA ASN A 62 8.80 -14.97 -20.71
C ASN A 62 8.14 -13.70 -21.32
N GLU A 63 8.94 -12.76 -21.83
CA GLU A 63 8.49 -11.57 -22.58
C GLU A 63 7.54 -10.67 -21.76
N ASN A 64 7.74 -10.61 -20.46
CA ASN A 64 6.93 -9.90 -19.48
C ASN A 64 5.44 -10.33 -19.41
N ARG A 65 5.12 -11.52 -19.93
CA ARG A 65 3.79 -12.10 -19.78
C ARG A 65 3.49 -12.44 -18.32
N PRO A 66 2.22 -12.41 -17.89
CA PRO A 66 1.80 -12.87 -16.58
C PRO A 66 2.27 -14.31 -16.30
N TRP A 67 2.62 -14.61 -15.04
CA TRP A 67 3.15 -15.91 -14.68
C TRP A 67 2.20 -17.10 -14.94
N GLN A 68 0.91 -16.84 -15.01
CA GLN A 68 -0.12 -17.83 -15.39
C GLN A 68 0.10 -18.37 -16.83
N CYS A 69 0.72 -17.54 -17.69
CA CYS A 69 1.00 -17.87 -19.08
C CYS A 69 2.41 -18.48 -19.30
N TRP A 70 3.21 -18.69 -18.23
CA TRP A 70 4.54 -19.25 -18.36
C TRP A 70 4.50 -20.75 -18.64
N PRO A 71 5.62 -21.34 -19.14
CA PRO A 71 5.77 -22.78 -19.25
C PRO A 71 5.45 -23.46 -17.92
N GLU A 72 4.83 -24.63 -17.99
CA GLU A 72 4.29 -25.33 -16.81
C GLU A 72 5.33 -25.51 -15.69
N GLN A 73 6.57 -25.86 -16.04
CA GLN A 73 7.64 -26.04 -15.05
C GLN A 73 7.98 -24.77 -14.29
N GLU A 74 7.97 -23.61 -14.96
CA GLU A 74 8.24 -22.31 -14.35
C GLU A 74 7.02 -21.80 -13.58
N ARG A 75 5.84 -21.93 -14.18
CA ARG A 75 4.58 -21.60 -13.55
C ARG A 75 4.36 -22.39 -12.26
N ASN A 76 4.61 -23.70 -12.27
CA ASN A 76 4.38 -24.59 -11.13
C ASN A 76 5.61 -24.78 -10.24
N ARG A 77 6.69 -24.03 -10.48
CA ARG A 77 7.90 -24.03 -9.64
C ARG A 77 8.54 -25.42 -9.46
N THR A 78 8.45 -26.30 -10.48
CA THR A 78 8.83 -27.72 -10.33
C THR A 78 10.33 -27.99 -10.39
N ASN A 79 11.14 -27.09 -10.90
CA ASN A 79 12.59 -27.29 -11.06
C ASN A 79 13.41 -26.06 -10.62
N LEU A 80 13.12 -25.51 -9.44
CA LEU A 80 13.78 -24.33 -8.90
C LEU A 80 15.32 -24.42 -8.86
N PRO A 81 15.95 -25.55 -8.45
CA PRO A 81 17.40 -25.64 -8.41
C PRO A 81 18.06 -25.47 -9.78
N ALA A 82 17.50 -26.05 -10.84
CA ALA A 82 18.02 -25.89 -12.19
C ALA A 82 17.83 -24.48 -12.72
N LEU A 83 16.67 -23.85 -12.47
CA LEU A 83 16.40 -22.46 -12.85
C LEU A 83 17.36 -21.50 -12.13
N ARG A 84 17.55 -21.66 -10.81
CA ARG A 84 18.51 -20.85 -10.04
C ARG A 84 19.94 -21.01 -10.52
N LYS A 85 20.34 -22.21 -10.91
CA LYS A 85 21.67 -22.45 -11.50
C LYS A 85 21.80 -21.80 -12.87
N ARG A 86 20.78 -21.92 -13.73
CA ARG A 86 20.77 -21.35 -15.08
C ARG A 86 20.90 -19.83 -15.08
N TYR A 87 20.22 -19.14 -14.17
CA TYR A 87 20.15 -17.70 -14.11
C TYR A 87 20.96 -17.08 -12.95
N ALA A 88 21.99 -17.79 -12.48
CA ALA A 88 22.73 -17.42 -11.27
C ALA A 88 23.28 -15.98 -11.30
N LYS A 89 23.74 -15.50 -12.46
CA LYS A 89 24.28 -14.15 -12.62
C LYS A 89 23.21 -13.07 -12.54
N GLU A 90 22.09 -13.29 -13.21
CA GLU A 90 20.93 -12.38 -13.23
C GLU A 90 20.31 -12.29 -11.84
N LEU A 91 20.16 -13.42 -11.15
CA LEU A 91 19.67 -13.46 -9.78
C LEU A 91 20.58 -12.70 -8.83
N GLU A 92 21.90 -12.88 -8.97
CA GLU A 92 22.87 -12.17 -8.13
C GLU A 92 22.80 -10.65 -8.36
N ALA A 93 22.67 -10.21 -9.60
CA ALA A 93 22.54 -8.79 -9.93
C ALA A 93 21.29 -8.17 -9.28
N LEU A 94 20.14 -8.88 -9.29
CA LEU A 94 18.90 -8.42 -8.66
C LEU A 94 18.97 -8.42 -7.13
N ARG A 95 19.66 -9.40 -6.50
CA ARG A 95 19.90 -9.36 -5.05
C ARG A 95 20.72 -8.14 -4.65
N GLN A 96 21.76 -7.82 -5.41
CA GLN A 96 22.57 -6.62 -5.16
C GLN A 96 21.78 -5.33 -5.40
N GLU A 97 20.90 -5.31 -6.40
CA GLU A 97 19.99 -4.18 -6.64
C GLU A 97 19.08 -3.95 -5.44
N GLN A 98 18.42 -5.00 -4.93
CA GLN A 98 17.60 -4.90 -3.73
C GLN A 98 18.41 -4.48 -2.49
N TYR A 99 19.60 -5.02 -2.31
CA TYR A 99 20.48 -4.59 -1.23
C TYR A 99 20.82 -3.09 -1.31
N ARG A 100 21.11 -2.57 -2.50
CA ARG A 100 21.36 -1.13 -2.72
C ARG A 100 20.15 -0.30 -2.34
N PHE A 101 18.94 -0.70 -2.76
CA PHE A 101 17.72 -0.02 -2.40
C PHE A 101 17.61 0.10 -0.87
N PHE A 102 17.69 -1.01 -0.15
CA PHE A 102 17.54 -0.99 1.31
C PHE A 102 18.66 -0.23 2.04
N CYS A 103 19.88 -0.25 1.52
CA CYS A 103 20.96 0.57 2.07
C CYS A 103 20.69 2.06 1.91
N GLN A 104 20.24 2.51 0.73
CA GLN A 104 19.94 3.91 0.45
C GLN A 104 18.70 4.36 1.23
N TRP A 105 17.65 3.54 1.27
CA TRP A 105 16.46 3.78 2.06
C TRP A 105 16.77 3.94 3.55
N ASN A 106 17.51 3.01 4.12
CA ASN A 106 17.92 3.07 5.52
C ASN A 106 18.79 4.28 5.84
N ARG A 107 19.60 4.75 4.86
CA ARG A 107 20.35 5.99 5.01
C ARG A 107 19.43 7.21 5.05
N LEU A 108 18.44 7.26 4.16
CA LEU A 108 17.43 8.31 4.12
C LEU A 108 16.60 8.33 5.42
N LYS A 109 16.10 7.15 5.86
CA LYS A 109 15.33 7.05 7.12
C LYS A 109 16.13 7.59 8.32
N ARG A 110 17.38 7.17 8.46
CA ARG A 110 18.25 7.69 9.54
C ARG A 110 18.53 9.19 9.43
N TYR A 111 18.51 9.73 8.22
CA TYR A 111 18.65 11.18 8.03
C TYR A 111 17.38 11.91 8.46
N ALA A 112 16.20 11.44 8.09
CA ALA A 112 14.92 11.97 8.53
C ALA A 112 14.80 11.93 10.08
N GLU A 113 15.15 10.79 10.70
CA GLU A 113 15.15 10.61 12.16
C GLU A 113 16.02 11.66 12.89
N LYS A 114 17.22 11.96 12.37
CA LYS A 114 18.10 13.00 12.92
C LYS A 114 17.51 14.42 12.86
N LEU A 115 16.58 14.64 11.92
CA LEU A 115 15.85 15.89 11.79
C LEU A 115 14.53 15.91 12.57
N GLY A 116 14.21 14.84 13.31
CA GLY A 116 12.93 14.70 14.01
C GLY A 116 11.75 14.43 13.10
N ILE A 117 12.00 13.95 11.86
CA ILE A 117 10.96 13.66 10.87
C ILE A 117 10.63 12.17 10.92
N SER A 118 9.38 11.85 11.23
CA SER A 118 8.85 10.49 11.15
C SER A 118 8.32 10.18 9.76
N LEU A 119 8.57 8.96 9.28
CA LEU A 119 8.11 8.50 7.98
C LEU A 119 6.86 7.62 8.15
N ILE A 120 5.77 7.99 7.50
CA ILE A 120 4.55 7.20 7.45
C ILE A 120 4.51 6.50 6.08
N GLY A 121 4.52 5.16 6.11
CA GLY A 121 4.38 4.33 4.91
C GLY A 121 2.93 3.93 4.64
N ASP A 122 2.73 3.25 3.53
CA ASP A 122 1.43 2.73 3.13
C ASP A 122 1.53 1.23 2.85
N LEU A 123 0.60 0.45 3.39
CA LEU A 123 0.56 -1.00 3.30
C LEU A 123 -0.74 -1.43 2.60
N PRO A 124 -0.72 -1.66 1.27
CA PRO A 124 -1.89 -2.17 0.55
C PRO A 124 -2.40 -3.46 1.14
N ILE A 125 -3.71 -3.63 1.28
CA ILE A 125 -4.25 -4.89 1.83
C ILE A 125 -3.94 -6.07 0.90
N TYR A 126 -4.13 -5.94 -0.40
CA TYR A 126 -4.02 -7.05 -1.35
C TYR A 126 -2.66 -7.12 -2.05
N ALA A 127 -2.35 -8.31 -2.58
CA ALA A 127 -1.23 -8.56 -3.48
C ALA A 127 -1.72 -8.59 -4.94
N ALA A 128 -0.85 -8.25 -5.88
CA ALA A 128 -1.20 -8.34 -7.30
C ALA A 128 -1.29 -9.81 -7.75
N VAL A 129 -2.23 -10.09 -8.68
CA VAL A 129 -2.36 -11.44 -9.27
C VAL A 129 -1.11 -11.84 -10.06
N ASP A 130 -0.46 -10.89 -10.73
CA ASP A 130 0.79 -11.09 -11.44
C ASP A 130 1.97 -10.54 -10.61
N GLY A 131 2.23 -11.20 -9.49
CA GLY A 131 3.27 -10.84 -8.54
C GLY A 131 4.08 -12.05 -8.07
N ALA A 132 5.29 -11.78 -7.54
CA ALA A 132 6.14 -12.80 -6.95
C ALA A 132 5.47 -13.52 -5.79
N ASP A 133 4.70 -12.80 -5.00
CA ASP A 133 4.01 -13.31 -3.82
C ASP A 133 2.93 -14.33 -4.19
N THR A 134 2.08 -14.02 -5.14
CA THR A 134 1.02 -14.93 -5.63
C THR A 134 1.59 -16.12 -6.39
N TRP A 135 2.68 -15.93 -7.14
CA TRP A 135 3.39 -17.02 -7.81
C TRP A 135 4.07 -17.96 -6.82
N ALA A 136 4.69 -17.40 -5.77
CA ALA A 136 5.49 -18.17 -4.81
C ALA A 136 4.65 -18.87 -3.75
N HIS A 137 3.54 -18.26 -3.33
CA HIS A 137 2.73 -18.64 -2.18
C HIS A 137 1.25 -18.80 -2.55
N ARG A 138 0.97 -19.55 -3.63
CA ARG A 138 -0.40 -19.77 -4.14
C ARG A 138 -1.37 -20.23 -3.06
N GLU A 139 -0.88 -21.04 -2.13
CA GLU A 139 -1.66 -21.61 -1.02
C GLU A 139 -2.21 -20.56 -0.05
N LEU A 140 -1.72 -19.31 -0.12
CA LEU A 140 -2.21 -18.21 0.69
C LEU A 140 -3.36 -17.44 0.04
N PHE A 141 -3.66 -17.73 -1.21
CA PHE A 141 -4.64 -17.00 -2.03
C PHE A 141 -5.70 -17.94 -2.61
N GLN A 142 -6.87 -17.39 -2.89
CA GLN A 142 -7.97 -18.10 -3.53
C GLN A 142 -7.76 -18.13 -5.05
N LEU A 143 -6.91 -19.05 -5.50
CA LEU A 143 -6.54 -19.26 -6.91
C LEU A 143 -6.99 -20.63 -7.40
N ASP A 144 -7.25 -20.74 -8.71
CA ASP A 144 -7.44 -22.02 -9.39
C ASP A 144 -6.08 -22.74 -9.65
N GLU A 145 -6.13 -23.92 -10.24
CA GLU A 145 -4.93 -24.72 -10.58
C GLU A 145 -4.01 -24.01 -11.57
N GLN A 146 -4.52 -23.12 -12.40
CA GLN A 146 -3.78 -22.32 -13.36
C GLN A 146 -3.18 -21.03 -12.75
N GLY A 147 -3.66 -20.66 -11.56
CA GLY A 147 -3.21 -19.49 -10.81
C GLY A 147 -4.04 -18.22 -11.07
N TYR A 148 -5.24 -18.37 -11.62
CA TYR A 148 -6.18 -17.26 -11.74
C TYR A 148 -7.05 -17.15 -10.48
N PRO A 149 -7.45 -15.93 -10.06
CA PRO A 149 -8.32 -15.75 -8.92
C PRO A 149 -9.68 -16.46 -9.13
N THR A 150 -10.11 -17.25 -8.16
CA THR A 150 -11.49 -17.78 -8.11
C THR A 150 -12.46 -16.75 -7.56
N LEU A 151 -11.95 -15.86 -6.69
CA LEU A 151 -12.63 -14.68 -6.18
C LEU A 151 -11.68 -13.49 -6.23
N ARG A 152 -12.18 -12.33 -6.68
CA ARG A 152 -11.43 -11.07 -6.76
C ARG A 152 -11.91 -10.09 -5.70
N ALA A 153 -11.01 -9.25 -5.25
CA ALA A 153 -11.29 -8.14 -4.35
C ALA A 153 -11.94 -6.97 -5.09
N GLY A 154 -12.79 -6.24 -4.39
CA GLY A 154 -13.43 -5.04 -4.91
C GLY A 154 -14.33 -4.36 -3.90
N CYS A 155 -15.22 -3.51 -4.39
CA CYS A 155 -16.27 -2.85 -3.61
C CYS A 155 -17.63 -3.02 -4.29
N PRO A 156 -18.73 -3.07 -3.50
CA PRO A 156 -20.08 -3.09 -4.06
C PRO A 156 -20.40 -1.79 -4.79
N PRO A 157 -21.44 -1.82 -5.65
CA PRO A 157 -22.04 -0.60 -6.18
C PRO A 157 -22.43 0.38 -5.06
N ASP A 158 -22.11 1.66 -5.27
CA ASP A 158 -22.49 2.76 -4.39
C ASP A 158 -22.96 3.99 -5.20
N TYR A 159 -23.19 5.10 -4.51
CA TYR A 159 -23.62 6.35 -5.16
C TYR A 159 -22.57 6.91 -6.11
N PHE A 160 -21.27 6.75 -5.79
CA PHE A 160 -20.15 7.27 -6.56
C PHE A 160 -19.73 6.32 -7.70
N THR A 161 -19.88 5.01 -7.48
CA THR A 161 -19.54 3.94 -8.43
C THR A 161 -20.71 2.98 -8.63
N PRO A 162 -21.69 3.33 -9.49
CA PRO A 162 -22.90 2.52 -9.69
C PRO A 162 -22.64 1.09 -10.19
N GLU A 163 -21.50 0.83 -10.81
CA GLU A 163 -21.08 -0.52 -11.24
C GLU A 163 -20.28 -1.27 -10.16
N GLY A 164 -19.94 -0.60 -9.03
CA GLY A 164 -18.97 -1.09 -8.08
C GLY A 164 -17.53 -1.02 -8.61
N GLN A 165 -16.59 -1.56 -7.85
CA GLN A 165 -15.19 -1.62 -8.26
C GLN A 165 -14.69 -3.06 -8.22
N ASP A 166 -14.02 -3.49 -9.28
CA ASP A 166 -13.26 -4.74 -9.37
C ASP A 166 -11.77 -4.39 -9.43
N TRP A 167 -11.03 -4.75 -8.38
CA TRP A 167 -9.60 -4.42 -8.28
C TRP A 167 -8.71 -5.49 -8.91
N GLY A 168 -9.27 -6.64 -9.29
CA GLY A 168 -8.53 -7.74 -9.92
C GLY A 168 -7.61 -8.53 -8.98
N ASN A 169 -7.41 -8.09 -7.74
CA ASN A 169 -6.55 -8.78 -6.79
C ASN A 169 -7.18 -10.09 -6.30
N PRO A 170 -6.41 -11.18 -6.12
CA PRO A 170 -6.89 -12.38 -5.49
C PRO A 170 -7.18 -12.16 -4.00
N LEU A 171 -8.21 -12.81 -3.50
CA LEU A 171 -8.51 -12.82 -2.07
C LEU A 171 -7.60 -13.80 -1.33
N TYR A 172 -7.35 -13.51 -0.05
CA TYR A 172 -6.57 -14.41 0.82
C TYR A 172 -7.37 -15.63 1.27
N ASP A 173 -6.69 -16.76 1.45
CA ASP A 173 -7.19 -17.89 2.25
C ASP A 173 -6.90 -17.61 3.74
N TRP A 174 -7.78 -16.84 4.38
CA TRP A 174 -7.65 -16.47 5.78
C TRP A 174 -7.66 -17.65 6.75
N GLU A 175 -8.35 -18.74 6.39
CA GLU A 175 -8.37 -19.98 7.20
C GLU A 175 -7.01 -20.67 7.17
N ARG A 176 -6.39 -20.71 6.00
CA ARG A 176 -5.04 -21.26 5.84
C ARG A 176 -4.02 -20.42 6.60
N MET A 177 -4.11 -19.10 6.49
CA MET A 177 -3.21 -18.17 7.21
C MET A 177 -3.40 -18.26 8.74
N ALA A 178 -4.63 -18.45 9.22
CA ALA A 178 -4.88 -18.61 10.65
C ALA A 178 -4.22 -19.89 11.22
N ARG A 179 -4.16 -20.97 10.44
CA ARG A 179 -3.53 -22.25 10.87
C ARG A 179 -2.03 -22.15 11.13
N ASP A 180 -1.33 -21.25 10.45
CA ASP A 180 0.11 -20.99 10.67
C ASP A 180 0.37 -19.74 11.54
N GLY A 181 -0.68 -19.19 12.16
CA GLY A 181 -0.59 -18.00 13.01
C GLY A 181 -0.25 -16.74 12.22
N TYR A 182 -0.81 -16.59 11.03
CA TYR A 182 -0.65 -15.42 10.16
C TYR A 182 0.81 -15.05 9.89
N ASP A 183 1.68 -16.04 9.67
CA ASP A 183 3.12 -15.84 9.55
C ASP A 183 3.48 -14.88 8.41
N TRP A 184 2.85 -15.04 7.24
CA TRP A 184 3.05 -14.17 6.10
C TRP A 184 2.67 -12.71 6.39
N TRP A 185 1.51 -12.47 7.04
CA TRP A 185 1.09 -11.14 7.45
C TRP A 185 1.99 -10.54 8.53
N SER A 186 2.47 -11.35 9.46
CA SER A 186 3.42 -10.91 10.48
C SER A 186 4.72 -10.42 9.85
N LYS A 187 5.27 -11.15 8.89
CA LYS A 187 6.45 -10.74 8.12
C LYS A 187 6.21 -9.48 7.31
N ARG A 188 5.04 -9.35 6.70
CA ARG A 188 4.66 -8.19 5.89
C ARG A 188 4.58 -6.91 6.74
N VAL A 189 3.90 -6.97 7.88
CA VAL A 189 3.83 -5.83 8.82
C VAL A 189 5.21 -5.54 9.39
N GLN A 190 5.97 -6.55 9.80
CA GLN A 190 7.34 -6.38 10.30
C GLN A 190 8.24 -5.68 9.28
N GLN A 191 8.18 -6.08 8.01
CA GLN A 191 8.95 -5.45 6.93
C GLN A 191 8.55 -3.98 6.76
N ALA A 192 7.26 -3.66 6.74
CA ALA A 192 6.78 -2.29 6.64
C ALA A 192 7.24 -1.43 7.82
N LEU A 193 7.12 -1.93 9.07
CA LEU A 193 7.57 -1.24 10.27
C LEU A 193 9.11 -1.12 10.37
N SER A 194 9.87 -1.95 9.67
CA SER A 194 11.33 -1.77 9.55
C SER A 194 11.69 -0.59 8.65
N GLN A 195 10.84 -0.30 7.66
CA GLN A 195 11.06 0.78 6.69
C GLN A 195 10.48 2.12 7.15
N PHE A 196 9.39 2.12 7.91
CA PHE A 196 8.65 3.30 8.32
C PHE A 196 8.50 3.36 9.85
N ASP A 197 8.21 4.54 10.36
CA ASP A 197 7.95 4.76 11.78
C ASP A 197 6.48 4.51 12.11
N PHE A 198 5.59 4.81 11.15
CA PHE A 198 4.16 4.50 11.16
C PHE A 198 3.76 3.90 9.82
N VAL A 199 2.66 3.15 9.79
CA VAL A 199 2.13 2.56 8.56
C VAL A 199 0.63 2.79 8.47
N ARG A 200 0.17 3.40 7.38
CA ARG A 200 -1.24 3.40 7.02
C ARG A 200 -1.60 2.01 6.48
N MET A 201 -2.53 1.35 7.11
CA MET A 201 -3.05 0.06 6.65
C MET A 201 -4.26 0.32 5.77
N ASP A 202 -4.05 0.13 4.48
CA ASP A 202 -5.02 0.35 3.43
C ASP A 202 -6.22 -0.59 3.56
N HIS A 203 -7.42 -0.07 3.24
CA HIS A 203 -8.69 -0.79 3.24
C HIS A 203 -8.93 -1.62 4.52
N PHE A 204 -8.77 -0.99 5.69
CA PHE A 204 -8.85 -1.66 6.99
C PHE A 204 -10.16 -2.42 7.21
N ARG A 205 -11.26 -1.94 6.61
CA ARG A 205 -12.53 -2.66 6.68
C ARG A 205 -12.44 -4.09 6.15
N GLY A 206 -11.56 -4.37 5.17
CA GLY A 206 -11.35 -5.70 4.59
C GLY A 206 -10.89 -6.75 5.61
N PHE A 207 -10.32 -6.31 6.73
CA PHE A 207 -9.98 -7.21 7.84
C PHE A 207 -11.18 -7.59 8.71
N ALA A 208 -12.24 -6.78 8.74
CA ALA A 208 -13.51 -7.14 9.38
C ALA A 208 -14.38 -7.94 8.42
N ALA A 209 -14.64 -7.39 7.24
CA ALA A 209 -15.35 -8.03 6.14
C ALA A 209 -14.85 -7.47 4.81
N TYR A 210 -14.60 -8.33 3.85
CA TYR A 210 -14.16 -7.99 2.51
C TYR A 210 -15.18 -8.37 1.45
N TYR A 211 -15.18 -7.60 0.34
CA TYR A 211 -16.09 -7.85 -0.77
C TYR A 211 -15.46 -8.79 -1.79
N ALA A 212 -16.16 -9.88 -2.11
CA ALA A 212 -15.71 -10.96 -2.97
C ALA A 212 -16.50 -10.96 -4.27
N ILE A 213 -15.81 -10.88 -5.39
CA ILE A 213 -16.39 -10.91 -6.74
C ILE A 213 -16.02 -12.26 -7.37
N PRO A 214 -17.00 -13.12 -7.74
CA PRO A 214 -16.72 -14.37 -8.45
C PRO A 214 -15.99 -14.12 -9.79
N ALA A 215 -15.10 -15.06 -10.16
CA ALA A 215 -14.22 -14.89 -11.34
C ALA A 215 -14.93 -14.51 -12.63
N GLU A 216 -16.10 -15.10 -12.88
CA GLU A 216 -16.88 -14.89 -14.12
C GLU A 216 -17.90 -13.75 -14.02
N GLU A 217 -17.93 -13.02 -12.89
CA GLU A 217 -18.96 -12.04 -12.59
C GLU A 217 -18.39 -10.62 -12.48
N THR A 218 -19.28 -9.62 -12.41
CA THR A 218 -18.95 -8.22 -12.14
C THR A 218 -19.11 -7.88 -10.66
N ALA A 219 -18.69 -6.69 -10.25
CA ALA A 219 -18.84 -6.25 -8.87
C ALA A 219 -20.31 -6.21 -8.39
N LYS A 220 -21.29 -6.14 -9.30
CA LYS A 220 -22.72 -6.23 -8.95
C LYS A 220 -23.14 -7.57 -8.36
N SER A 221 -22.46 -8.64 -8.73
CA SER A 221 -22.74 -10.01 -8.24
C SER A 221 -21.90 -10.40 -7.04
N GLY A 222 -21.05 -9.49 -6.53
CA GLY A 222 -20.20 -9.75 -5.39
C GLY A 222 -20.97 -9.83 -4.08
N TYR A 223 -20.31 -10.33 -3.05
CA TYR A 223 -20.89 -10.50 -1.71
C TYR A 223 -19.84 -10.30 -0.61
N TRP A 224 -20.32 -9.98 0.59
CA TRP A 224 -19.46 -9.79 1.74
C TRP A 224 -19.05 -11.13 2.36
N MET A 225 -17.77 -11.27 2.65
CA MET A 225 -17.17 -12.37 3.38
C MET A 225 -16.49 -11.87 4.65
N LYS A 226 -16.49 -12.71 5.68
CA LYS A 226 -15.87 -12.36 6.96
C LYS A 226 -14.35 -12.37 6.85
N GLY A 227 -13.71 -11.29 7.32
CA GLY A 227 -12.27 -11.16 7.42
C GLY A 227 -11.68 -11.86 8.66
N PRO A 228 -10.35 -11.83 8.84
CA PRO A 228 -9.64 -12.44 9.96
C PRO A 228 -9.96 -11.76 11.31
N GLY A 229 -10.40 -10.52 11.28
CA GLY A 229 -10.83 -9.76 12.45
C GLY A 229 -9.76 -9.60 13.53
N VAL A 230 -10.19 -9.57 14.79
CA VAL A 230 -9.34 -9.37 15.97
C VAL A 230 -8.23 -10.42 16.08
N ALA A 231 -8.45 -11.65 15.56
CA ALA A 231 -7.46 -12.74 15.66
C ALA A 231 -6.12 -12.39 14.99
N LEU A 232 -6.18 -11.78 13.81
CA LEU A 232 -4.97 -11.30 13.13
C LEU A 232 -4.22 -10.26 13.97
N PHE A 233 -4.91 -9.20 14.38
CA PHE A 233 -4.26 -8.07 15.11
C PHE A 233 -3.72 -8.49 16.48
N ARG A 234 -4.40 -9.43 17.17
CA ARG A 234 -3.88 -10.01 18.40
C ARG A 234 -2.56 -10.74 18.13
N THR A 235 -2.53 -11.58 17.11
CA THR A 235 -1.29 -12.30 16.73
C THR A 235 -0.17 -11.34 16.31
N LEU A 236 -0.49 -10.27 15.56
CA LEU A 236 0.48 -9.25 15.21
C LEU A 236 1.04 -8.57 16.46
N ALA A 237 0.19 -8.17 17.41
CA ALA A 237 0.63 -7.54 18.66
C ALA A 237 1.45 -8.49 19.54
N GLU A 238 1.10 -9.77 19.61
CA GLU A 238 1.86 -10.80 20.33
C GLU A 238 3.26 -11.02 19.73
N LYS A 239 3.39 -10.99 18.39
CA LYS A 239 4.66 -11.22 17.70
C LYS A 239 5.54 -9.99 17.58
N LEU A 240 4.93 -8.82 17.35
CA LEU A 240 5.64 -7.60 16.99
C LEU A 240 5.62 -6.53 18.09
N GLY A 241 4.81 -6.71 19.13
CA GLY A 241 4.64 -5.73 20.20
C GLY A 241 3.71 -4.59 19.78
N GLN A 242 4.14 -3.35 20.01
CA GLN A 242 3.37 -2.17 19.62
C GLN A 242 3.22 -2.08 18.10
N LEU A 243 2.02 -1.76 17.65
CA LEU A 243 1.68 -1.62 16.24
C LEU A 243 1.42 -0.14 15.92
N PRO A 244 2.40 0.62 15.45
CA PRO A 244 2.22 2.00 15.01
C PRO A 244 1.52 2.03 13.63
N ILE A 245 0.26 1.64 13.64
CA ILE A 245 -0.58 1.50 12.44
C ILE A 245 -1.71 2.50 12.51
N ILE A 246 -1.96 3.19 11.39
CA ILE A 246 -3.12 4.04 11.13
C ILE A 246 -4.08 3.22 10.29
N ALA A 247 -5.29 3.00 10.77
CA ALA A 247 -6.29 2.22 10.05
C ALA A 247 -7.03 3.12 9.03
N GLU A 248 -7.02 2.72 7.76
CA GLU A 248 -7.85 3.38 6.76
C GLU A 248 -9.28 2.83 6.87
N ASP A 249 -10.11 3.50 7.66
CA ASP A 249 -11.49 3.18 7.96
C ASP A 249 -12.48 4.08 7.20
N LEU A 250 -12.20 4.32 5.91
CA LEU A 250 -13.04 5.14 5.03
C LEU A 250 -14.17 4.32 4.37
N GLY A 251 -15.15 5.02 3.80
CA GLY A 251 -16.26 4.42 3.05
C GLY A 251 -17.41 3.94 3.93
N ALA A 252 -18.15 2.93 3.47
CA ALA A 252 -19.33 2.42 4.17
C ALA A 252 -18.93 1.63 5.42
N LEU A 253 -18.85 2.31 6.56
CA LEU A 253 -18.53 1.69 7.84
C LEU A 253 -19.78 0.99 8.40
N ASP A 254 -19.61 -0.28 8.75
CA ASP A 254 -20.60 -1.04 9.53
C ASP A 254 -20.12 -1.26 10.98
N SER A 255 -20.99 -1.84 11.79
CA SER A 255 -20.68 -2.11 13.20
C SER A 255 -19.48 -3.03 13.39
N GLN A 256 -19.14 -3.89 12.41
CA GLN A 256 -18.03 -4.84 12.50
C GLN A 256 -16.69 -4.11 12.41
N VAL A 257 -16.58 -3.10 11.53
CA VAL A 257 -15.38 -2.26 11.41
C VAL A 257 -15.17 -1.45 12.68
N THR A 258 -16.23 -0.81 13.20
CA THR A 258 -16.18 -0.05 14.45
C THR A 258 -15.74 -0.92 15.64
N VAL A 259 -16.28 -2.13 15.73
CA VAL A 259 -15.89 -3.11 16.76
C VAL A 259 -14.43 -3.51 16.61
N LEU A 260 -13.96 -3.79 15.38
CA LEU A 260 -12.56 -4.14 15.13
C LEU A 260 -11.63 -3.00 15.53
N LEU A 261 -11.94 -1.76 15.14
CA LEU A 261 -11.16 -0.57 15.46
C LEU A 261 -11.03 -0.36 16.98
N ARG A 262 -12.16 -0.47 17.70
CA ARG A 262 -12.16 -0.39 19.17
C ARG A 262 -11.32 -1.48 19.85
N HIS A 263 -11.38 -2.71 19.34
CA HIS A 263 -10.58 -3.82 19.89
C HIS A 263 -9.09 -3.67 19.64
N THR A 264 -8.71 -3.08 18.52
CA THR A 264 -7.29 -2.88 18.19
C THR A 264 -6.71 -1.64 18.85
N GLY A 265 -7.54 -0.64 19.16
CA GLY A 265 -7.11 0.67 19.66
C GLY A 265 -6.33 1.50 18.63
N LEU A 266 -6.32 1.08 17.37
CA LEU A 266 -5.62 1.80 16.30
C LEU A 266 -6.33 3.11 15.96
N PRO A 267 -5.59 4.20 15.70
CA PRO A 267 -6.18 5.43 15.19
C PRO A 267 -6.75 5.21 13.78
N GLY A 268 -7.94 5.74 13.56
CA GLY A 268 -8.56 5.76 12.25
C GLY A 268 -8.28 7.07 11.50
N MET A 269 -8.85 7.21 10.30
CA MET A 269 -8.69 8.35 9.41
C MET A 269 -9.98 9.14 9.23
N ASN A 270 -9.86 10.46 9.07
CA ASN A 270 -10.93 11.30 8.55
C ASN A 270 -10.39 12.16 7.41
N VAL A 271 -11.15 12.26 6.34
CA VAL A 271 -10.81 13.07 5.17
C VAL A 271 -11.81 14.22 5.05
N TRP A 272 -11.31 15.45 5.03
CA TRP A 272 -12.15 16.64 5.04
C TRP A 272 -13.17 16.65 3.89
N GLN A 273 -12.77 16.25 2.70
CA GLN A 273 -13.66 16.17 1.53
C GLN A 273 -14.86 15.25 1.71
N PHE A 274 -14.81 14.30 2.66
CA PHE A 274 -15.91 13.37 2.97
C PHE A 274 -16.64 13.73 4.26
N ASN A 275 -15.91 14.19 5.27
CA ASN A 275 -16.37 14.25 6.66
C ASN A 275 -16.22 15.64 7.31
N ALA A 276 -16.14 16.73 6.54
CA ALA A 276 -15.89 18.08 7.08
C ALA A 276 -16.75 18.41 8.29
N ARG A 277 -18.08 18.21 8.21
CA ARG A 277 -19.02 18.52 9.31
C ARG A 277 -18.77 17.69 10.56
N GLU A 278 -18.45 16.42 10.38
CA GLU A 278 -18.17 15.47 11.47
C GLU A 278 -16.86 15.83 12.15
N MET A 279 -15.84 16.20 11.37
CA MET A 279 -14.51 16.59 11.87
C MET A 279 -14.59 17.86 12.73
N VAL A 280 -15.32 18.87 12.27
CA VAL A 280 -15.54 20.12 13.04
C VAL A 280 -16.31 19.89 14.33
N ALA A 281 -17.29 18.99 14.33
CA ALA A 281 -18.12 18.67 15.48
C ALA A 281 -17.53 17.59 16.41
N MET A 282 -16.37 17.02 16.05
CA MET A 282 -15.77 15.90 16.79
C MET A 282 -15.25 16.35 18.16
N PRO A 283 -15.63 15.67 19.26
CA PRO A 283 -15.07 15.96 20.57
C PRO A 283 -13.55 15.77 20.60
N PRO A 284 -12.80 16.60 21.36
CA PRO A 284 -11.35 16.51 21.44
C PRO A 284 -10.84 15.10 21.79
N GLU A 285 -11.46 14.42 22.74
CA GLU A 285 -11.10 13.08 23.19
C GLU A 285 -11.28 12.01 22.11
N GLU A 286 -12.13 12.23 21.12
CA GLU A 286 -12.31 11.36 19.97
C GLU A 286 -11.30 11.71 18.87
N ALA A 287 -11.08 13.01 18.62
CA ALA A 287 -10.14 13.51 17.64
C ALA A 287 -8.69 13.10 17.96
N GLU A 288 -8.31 13.04 19.25
CA GLU A 288 -6.99 12.57 19.69
C GLU A 288 -6.64 11.14 19.27
N ASN A 289 -7.61 10.33 18.84
CA ASN A 289 -7.38 8.99 18.28
C ASN A 289 -7.69 8.91 16.77
N ARG A 290 -7.61 10.04 16.06
CA ARG A 290 -7.85 10.13 14.61
C ARG A 290 -6.73 10.86 13.92
N VAL A 291 -6.47 10.49 12.66
CA VAL A 291 -5.56 11.22 11.76
C VAL A 291 -6.41 11.94 10.73
N PHE A 292 -6.25 13.26 10.65
CA PHE A 292 -7.03 14.11 9.75
C PHE A 292 -6.25 14.38 8.45
N PHE A 293 -6.98 14.39 7.34
CA PHE A 293 -6.47 14.67 6.01
C PHE A 293 -7.33 15.73 5.32
N SER A 294 -6.72 16.63 4.54
CA SER A 294 -7.47 17.47 3.59
C SER A 294 -7.98 16.65 2.41
N GLY A 295 -7.19 15.73 1.93
CA GLY A 295 -7.44 14.75 0.87
C GLY A 295 -6.41 13.64 0.90
N THR A 296 -6.63 12.58 0.12
CA THR A 296 -5.67 11.49 -0.11
C THR A 296 -5.22 11.47 -1.57
N HIS A 297 -4.38 10.51 -1.95
CA HIS A 297 -3.98 10.31 -3.35
C HIS A 297 -5.15 9.97 -4.28
N ASP A 298 -6.27 9.47 -3.76
CA ASP A 298 -7.48 9.11 -4.51
C ASP A 298 -8.47 10.29 -4.68
N ASN A 299 -8.30 11.33 -3.88
CA ASN A 299 -9.16 12.49 -3.92
C ASN A 299 -8.75 13.50 -5.01
N GLN A 300 -9.63 14.43 -5.31
CA GLN A 300 -9.29 15.67 -5.97
C GLN A 300 -8.31 16.45 -5.07
N THR A 301 -7.54 17.39 -5.64
CA THR A 301 -6.89 18.38 -4.80
C THR A 301 -7.95 19.18 -4.04
N LEU A 302 -7.62 19.73 -2.88
CA LEU A 302 -8.58 20.51 -2.08
C LEU A 302 -9.16 21.66 -2.91
N ARG A 303 -8.32 22.38 -3.67
CA ARG A 303 -8.76 23.44 -4.57
C ARG A 303 -9.70 22.92 -5.67
N GLY A 304 -9.33 21.85 -6.37
CA GLY A 304 -10.17 21.25 -7.42
C GLY A 304 -11.52 20.79 -6.88
N PHE A 305 -11.53 20.21 -5.67
CA PHE A 305 -12.76 19.82 -4.98
C PHE A 305 -13.67 21.03 -4.71
N LEU A 306 -13.13 22.11 -4.12
CA LEU A 306 -13.88 23.33 -3.81
C LEU A 306 -14.45 23.99 -5.07
N GLU A 307 -13.65 24.09 -6.14
CA GLU A 307 -14.09 24.60 -7.45
C GLU A 307 -15.26 23.75 -8.00
N THR A 308 -15.19 22.43 -7.90
CA THR A 308 -16.27 21.51 -8.33
C THR A 308 -17.54 21.68 -7.52
N GLN A 309 -17.43 22.00 -6.22
CA GLN A 309 -18.57 22.27 -5.35
C GLN A 309 -19.12 23.71 -5.50
N GLY A 310 -18.47 24.56 -6.27
CA GLY A 310 -18.83 25.98 -6.36
C GLY A 310 -18.66 26.73 -5.03
N SER A 311 -17.70 26.32 -4.21
CA SER A 311 -17.43 26.94 -2.91
C SER A 311 -16.51 28.14 -3.07
N ASP A 312 -16.84 29.22 -2.34
CA ASP A 312 -15.99 30.42 -2.25
C ASP A 312 -14.97 30.34 -1.10
N THR A 313 -14.94 29.21 -0.35
CA THR A 313 -14.00 29.00 0.77
C THR A 313 -12.57 28.88 0.23
N ALA A 314 -11.64 29.61 0.82
CA ALA A 314 -10.24 29.50 0.46
C ALA A 314 -9.64 28.17 0.99
N PRO A 315 -8.85 27.43 0.21
CA PRO A 315 -8.20 26.20 0.67
C PRO A 315 -7.41 26.40 1.97
N GLU A 316 -6.73 27.54 2.11
CA GLU A 316 -5.90 27.90 3.26
C GLU A 316 -6.71 27.96 4.56
N GLU A 317 -7.96 28.41 4.53
CA GLU A 317 -8.84 28.44 5.71
C GLU A 317 -9.11 27.02 6.25
N ILE A 318 -9.30 26.07 5.34
CA ILE A 318 -9.51 24.65 5.68
C ILE A 318 -8.22 24.02 6.23
N LEU A 319 -7.07 24.33 5.62
CA LEU A 319 -5.79 23.83 6.12
C LEU A 319 -5.49 24.35 7.54
N ASP A 320 -5.75 25.64 7.80
CA ASP A 320 -5.58 26.25 9.13
C ASP A 320 -6.54 25.64 10.16
N GLU A 321 -7.79 25.36 9.78
CA GLU A 321 -8.75 24.66 10.61
C GLU A 321 -8.26 23.25 10.98
N LEU A 322 -7.79 22.48 10.00
CA LEU A 322 -7.26 21.14 10.23
C LEU A 322 -6.05 21.16 11.17
N LEU A 323 -5.09 22.07 10.92
CA LEU A 323 -3.88 22.22 11.73
C LEU A 323 -4.19 22.69 13.17
N SER A 324 -5.30 23.38 13.38
CA SER A 324 -5.76 23.85 14.69
C SER A 324 -6.61 22.81 15.44
N SER A 325 -6.87 21.66 14.84
CA SER A 325 -7.71 20.60 15.41
C SER A 325 -7.02 19.85 16.54
N HIS A 326 -7.78 19.03 17.28
CA HIS A 326 -7.27 18.12 18.31
C HIS A 326 -6.87 16.73 17.75
N ALA A 327 -6.72 16.58 16.42
CA ALA A 327 -6.34 15.31 15.82
C ALA A 327 -4.96 14.84 16.31
N ALA A 328 -4.78 13.52 16.41
CA ALA A 328 -3.47 12.91 16.73
C ALA A 328 -2.37 13.33 15.75
N ALA A 329 -2.74 13.51 14.48
CA ALA A 329 -1.90 14.07 13.44
C ALA A 329 -2.76 14.65 12.32
N VAL A 330 -2.20 15.61 11.57
CA VAL A 330 -2.80 16.16 10.35
C VAL A 330 -1.84 15.89 9.18
N ILE A 331 -2.35 15.30 8.11
CA ILE A 331 -1.59 14.99 6.90
C ILE A 331 -2.21 15.77 5.73
N LEU A 332 -1.38 16.62 5.13
CA LEU A 332 -1.77 17.46 4.02
C LEU A 332 -1.01 17.04 2.75
N PRO A 333 -1.71 16.70 1.64
CA PRO A 333 -1.06 16.55 0.35
C PRO A 333 -0.28 17.82 -0.02
N VAL A 334 0.91 17.64 -0.56
CA VAL A 334 1.74 18.78 -0.96
C VAL A 334 1.06 19.66 -2.02
N GLN A 335 0.18 19.08 -2.81
CA GLN A 335 -0.65 19.79 -3.79
C GLN A 335 -1.58 20.78 -3.11
N ASP A 336 -2.20 20.39 -1.99
CA ASP A 336 -3.11 21.25 -1.24
C ASP A 336 -2.34 22.38 -0.56
N VAL A 337 -1.17 22.08 0.01
CA VAL A 337 -0.27 23.06 0.61
C VAL A 337 0.23 24.09 -0.43
N LEU A 338 0.39 23.66 -1.68
CA LEU A 338 0.79 24.56 -2.81
C LEU A 338 -0.40 25.21 -3.49
N GLY A 339 -1.64 24.96 -3.06
CA GLY A 339 -2.85 25.50 -3.67
C GLY A 339 -3.06 25.08 -5.13
N LEU A 340 -2.62 23.87 -5.52
CA LEU A 340 -2.74 23.39 -6.90
C LEU A 340 -4.14 22.85 -7.18
N GLY A 341 -4.59 22.99 -8.42
CA GLY A 341 -5.83 22.42 -8.93
C GLY A 341 -5.67 20.94 -9.34
N ASP A 342 -6.73 20.40 -9.96
CA ASP A 342 -6.80 18.95 -10.33
C ASP A 342 -5.78 18.52 -11.41
N GLU A 343 -5.09 19.46 -12.05
CA GLU A 343 -3.93 19.17 -12.89
C GLU A 343 -2.79 18.48 -12.11
N ALA A 344 -2.78 18.63 -10.79
CA ALA A 344 -1.82 18.00 -9.89
C ALA A 344 -2.36 16.72 -9.19
N ARG A 345 -3.55 16.27 -9.55
CA ARG A 345 -4.14 15.04 -8.98
C ARG A 345 -3.27 13.82 -9.31
N ILE A 346 -3.09 12.93 -8.33
CA ILE A 346 -2.22 11.75 -8.47
C ILE A 346 -2.99 10.59 -9.08
N ASN A 347 -4.19 10.30 -8.56
CA ASN A 347 -4.99 9.16 -8.98
C ASN A 347 -6.47 9.51 -9.15
N VAL A 348 -7.08 8.98 -10.19
CA VAL A 348 -8.53 8.98 -10.41
C VAL A 348 -9.01 7.53 -10.35
N PRO A 349 -9.63 7.09 -9.25
CA PRO A 349 -10.10 5.72 -9.10
C PRO A 349 -11.01 5.31 -10.26
N GLY A 350 -10.84 4.08 -10.75
CA GLY A 350 -11.59 3.55 -11.89
C GLY A 350 -11.08 3.98 -13.27
N VAL A 351 -10.10 4.87 -13.37
CA VAL A 351 -9.46 5.26 -14.64
C VAL A 351 -8.17 4.45 -14.82
N PRO A 352 -8.02 3.68 -15.91
CA PRO A 352 -6.90 2.72 -16.04
C PRO A 352 -5.57 3.35 -16.46
N THR A 353 -5.55 4.59 -16.94
CA THR A 353 -4.36 5.24 -17.49
C THR A 353 -4.26 6.71 -17.08
N GLY A 354 -3.05 7.27 -17.11
CA GLY A 354 -2.80 8.69 -16.81
C GLY A 354 -2.64 9.01 -15.32
N ASN A 355 -2.77 8.01 -14.44
CA ASN A 355 -2.55 8.13 -13.01
C ASN A 355 -1.07 7.98 -12.64
N TRP A 356 -0.70 8.36 -11.41
CA TRP A 356 0.62 8.16 -10.78
C TRP A 356 1.78 8.85 -11.49
N THR A 357 1.50 9.87 -12.30
CA THR A 357 2.50 10.54 -13.15
C THR A 357 2.89 11.95 -12.65
N TRP A 358 2.06 12.56 -11.80
CA TRP A 358 2.36 13.89 -11.30
C TRP A 358 3.64 13.91 -10.46
N GLN A 359 4.49 14.91 -10.70
CA GLN A 359 5.69 15.15 -9.93
C GLN A 359 5.83 16.64 -9.63
N MET A 360 6.23 16.93 -8.40
CA MET A 360 6.54 18.29 -7.99
C MET A 360 7.75 18.83 -8.76
N THR A 361 7.64 20.01 -9.31
CA THR A 361 8.75 20.70 -10.01
C THR A 361 9.75 21.29 -9.02
N ALA A 362 10.99 21.53 -9.48
CA ALA A 362 12.01 22.22 -8.68
C ALA A 362 11.54 23.63 -8.22
N TRP A 363 10.76 24.33 -9.03
CA TRP A 363 10.20 25.63 -8.66
C TRP A 363 9.20 25.49 -7.49
N GLN A 364 8.31 24.51 -7.54
CA GLN A 364 7.34 24.24 -6.47
C GLN A 364 8.04 23.88 -5.15
N LEU A 365 9.12 23.05 -5.22
CA LEU A 365 9.94 22.75 -4.05
C LEU A 365 10.55 24.01 -3.43
N GLU A 366 11.03 24.95 -4.24
CA GLU A 366 11.57 26.22 -3.75
C GLU A 366 10.49 27.12 -3.13
N GLN A 367 9.21 27.04 -3.58
CA GLN A 367 8.10 27.75 -2.92
C GLN A 367 7.84 27.19 -1.52
N LEU A 368 7.84 25.88 -1.34
CA LEU A 368 7.67 25.24 -0.01
C LEU A 368 8.75 25.68 0.97
N LYS A 369 10.02 25.73 0.52
CA LYS A 369 11.14 26.20 1.35
C LYS A 369 10.98 27.67 1.75
N LYS A 370 10.56 28.54 0.83
CA LYS A 370 10.34 29.98 1.10
C LYS A 370 9.16 30.22 2.02
N GLY A 371 8.13 29.39 1.94
CA GLY A 371 6.96 29.45 2.80
C GLY A 371 7.21 28.95 4.24
N GLY A 372 8.40 28.46 4.54
CA GLY A 372 8.74 27.91 5.85
C GLY A 372 8.03 26.59 6.18
N ILE A 373 7.60 25.87 5.17
CA ILE A 373 6.91 24.58 5.28
C ILE A 373 7.92 23.42 5.24
N LEU A 374 9.12 23.66 4.73
CA LEU A 374 10.26 22.72 4.71
C LEU A 374 11.50 23.35 5.34
#